data_7f393cc66c3f2372f0d2cdb411647f9a
#
_entry.id   7f393cc66c3f2372f0d2cdb411647f9a
#
_cell.length_a   1.000
_cell.length_b   1.000
_cell.length_c   1.000
_cell.angle_alpha   90.00
_cell.angle_beta   90.00
_cell.angle_gamma   90.00
#
_symmetry.space_group_name_H-M   'P 1'
#
loop_
_entity.id
_entity.type
_entity.pdbx_description
1 polymer ?
#
loop_
_entity_poly.entity_id
_entity_poly.type
_entity_poly.pdbx_seq_one_letter_code
_entity_poly.pdbx_strand_id
1 'polypeptide(L)'
;MKILQIMALSLCLSGCANAQSSAVTEKLEITGEPLPAIRHITDMKVSGDTLLFVFECEDGYGQRLLRRAIIDNSDNTIKISPDMGKRGDGYYASYMPYPFISDNGAIHVVGQDDCEIFTVENDTAFVRTRHYLMDGNSTVPFPLSQYVQDVYMTGPNKYVFIGREPNGGRQYAMTADLTTSKIDTIRQINISPELQTWMPNAGEMVYSDKHNRLAFAYKLHPVIEIFDPDGKTIKSVKIGEDTFDPKTLEEADFEVMNSLHTVDLTYTSDYIYALHWGCGYSDADKYAPTIYKIDWNGNIIDRYFNIPYPLYRIASLDDNRLIGWNGKEFILIQL
;
A
#
# COMPACT_ATOMS: atom_id res chain seq x y z
N MET A 1 67.41 10.34 26.16
CA MET A 1 66.00 10.41 26.61
C MET A 1 65.14 10.60 25.39
N LYS A 2 64.58 9.52 24.84
CA LYS A 2 63.70 9.54 23.66
C LYS A 2 62.29 9.31 24.15
N ILE A 3 61.43 10.30 23.99
CA ILE A 3 59.99 10.26 24.30
C ILE A 3 59.28 9.59 23.13
N LEU A 4 58.70 8.44 23.39
CA LEU A 4 57.87 7.68 22.43
C LEU A 4 56.47 8.26 22.51
N GLN A 5 56.03 8.97 21.47
CA GLN A 5 54.64 9.35 21.30
C GLN A 5 53.85 8.14 20.75
N ILE A 6 52.99 7.57 21.57
CA ILE A 6 51.99 6.59 21.13
C ILE A 6 50.79 7.36 20.60
N MET A 7 50.62 7.38 19.27
CA MET A 7 49.40 7.77 18.62
C MET A 7 48.35 6.67 18.78
N ALA A 8 47.40 6.87 19.64
CA ALA A 8 46.21 6.05 19.71
C ALA A 8 45.30 6.36 18.51
N LEU A 9 45.29 5.50 17.50
CA LEU A 9 44.37 5.56 16.37
C LEU A 9 43.01 5.02 16.88
N SER A 10 42.10 5.94 17.25
CA SER A 10 40.70 5.59 17.56
C SER A 10 40.00 5.28 16.25
N LEU A 11 39.90 3.99 15.91
CA LEU A 11 38.99 3.49 14.89
C LEU A 11 37.56 3.61 15.44
N CYS A 12 36.88 4.69 15.08
CA CYS A 12 35.40 4.74 15.15
C CYS A 12 34.85 3.75 14.13
N LEU A 13 34.69 2.51 14.54
CA LEU A 13 33.78 1.59 13.87
C LEU A 13 32.35 2.06 14.17
N SER A 14 31.84 2.97 13.32
CA SER A 14 30.42 3.21 13.22
C SER A 14 29.77 1.99 12.55
N GLY A 15 29.71 0.89 13.31
CA GLY A 15 28.80 -0.18 13.00
C GLY A 15 27.38 0.39 13.16
N CYS A 16 26.69 0.63 12.06
CA CYS A 16 25.23 0.69 12.09
C CYS A 16 24.76 -0.68 12.57
N ALA A 17 24.63 -0.85 13.88
CA ALA A 17 23.84 -1.92 14.45
C ALA A 17 22.45 -1.68 13.92
N ASN A 18 22.01 -2.47 12.93
CA ASN A 18 20.62 -2.49 12.52
C ASN A 18 19.84 -2.84 13.79
N ALA A 19 19.10 -1.88 14.34
CA ALA A 19 18.24 -2.14 15.48
C ALA A 19 17.27 -3.25 15.07
N GLN A 20 17.17 -4.25 15.94
CA GLN A 20 16.22 -5.35 15.79
C GLN A 20 15.29 -5.26 16.98
N SER A 21 14.03 -4.91 16.72
CA SER A 21 13.02 -4.73 17.74
C SER A 21 11.97 -5.83 17.67
N SER A 22 11.36 -6.14 18.80
CA SER A 22 10.24 -7.07 18.87
C SER A 22 8.95 -6.27 18.89
N ALA A 23 8.03 -6.57 17.99
CA ALA A 23 6.69 -6.03 18.04
C ALA A 23 5.86 -6.75 19.12
N VAL A 24 5.01 -6.01 19.84
CA VAL A 24 3.97 -6.58 20.68
C VAL A 24 2.68 -6.65 19.91
N THR A 25 2.00 -7.79 19.94
CA THR A 25 0.79 -8.02 19.15
C THR A 25 -0.38 -8.42 20.04
N GLU A 26 -1.54 -7.85 19.77
CA GLU A 26 -2.80 -8.20 20.43
C GLU A 26 -3.89 -8.40 19.38
N LYS A 27 -4.78 -9.38 19.61
CA LYS A 27 -5.97 -9.57 18.79
C LYS A 27 -7.02 -8.55 19.17
N LEU A 28 -7.67 -7.95 18.16
CA LEU A 28 -8.81 -7.08 18.40
C LEU A 28 -10.10 -7.91 18.48
N GLU A 29 -10.91 -7.66 19.49
CA GLU A 29 -12.24 -8.24 19.59
C GLU A 29 -13.18 -7.54 18.57
N ILE A 30 -13.77 -8.34 17.68
CA ILE A 30 -14.69 -7.83 16.65
C ILE A 30 -16.07 -7.68 17.25
N THR A 31 -16.65 -6.48 17.12
CA THR A 31 -18.01 -6.12 17.53
C THR A 31 -18.78 -5.50 16.36
N GLY A 32 -20.09 -5.30 16.50
CA GLY A 32 -20.93 -4.73 15.46
C GLY A 32 -21.38 -5.77 14.44
N GLU A 33 -21.29 -5.45 13.15
CA GLU A 33 -21.67 -6.36 12.07
C GLU A 33 -20.71 -7.55 11.97
N PRO A 34 -21.20 -8.78 11.86
CA PRO A 34 -20.33 -9.93 11.69
C PRO A 34 -19.57 -9.85 10.37
N LEU A 35 -18.32 -10.30 10.39
CA LEU A 35 -17.57 -10.49 9.15
C LEU A 35 -18.10 -11.74 8.43
N PRO A 36 -18.35 -11.65 7.11
CA PRO A 36 -18.57 -12.85 6.30
C PRO A 36 -17.30 -13.69 6.24
N ALA A 37 -17.37 -14.87 5.63
CA ALA A 37 -16.18 -15.62 5.29
C ALA A 37 -15.34 -14.82 4.27
N ILE A 38 -14.26 -14.21 4.75
CA ILE A 38 -13.37 -13.38 3.95
C ILE A 38 -12.31 -14.25 3.30
N ARG A 39 -12.26 -14.25 1.98
CA ARG A 39 -11.18 -14.88 1.22
C ARG A 39 -9.87 -14.15 1.40
N HIS A 40 -9.88 -12.82 1.20
CA HIS A 40 -8.75 -11.93 1.48
C HIS A 40 -9.20 -10.47 1.59
N ILE A 41 -8.45 -9.70 2.33
CA ILE A 41 -8.53 -8.23 2.32
C ILE A 41 -7.57 -7.72 1.25
N THR A 42 -8.09 -6.90 0.34
CA THR A 42 -7.33 -6.38 -0.80
C THR A 42 -6.69 -5.03 -0.52
N ASP A 43 -7.30 -4.25 0.39
CA ASP A 43 -6.77 -2.93 0.79
C ASP A 43 -7.23 -2.55 2.20
N MET A 44 -6.39 -1.80 2.91
CA MET A 44 -6.67 -1.24 4.24
C MET A 44 -6.14 0.20 4.33
N LYS A 45 -6.98 1.13 4.78
CA LYS A 45 -6.61 2.54 5.01
C LYS A 45 -7.12 2.97 6.39
N VAL A 46 -6.32 3.76 7.09
CA VAL A 46 -6.66 4.30 8.41
C VAL A 46 -6.61 5.82 8.41
N SER A 47 -7.56 6.43 9.10
CA SER A 47 -7.54 7.86 9.46
C SER A 47 -8.08 8.01 10.87
N GLY A 48 -7.23 8.44 11.80
CA GLY A 48 -7.57 8.49 13.22
C GLY A 48 -7.90 7.10 13.77
N ASP A 49 -9.10 6.92 14.29
CA ASP A 49 -9.64 5.65 14.78
C ASP A 49 -10.45 4.86 13.72
N THR A 50 -10.58 5.42 12.52
CA THR A 50 -11.38 4.84 11.45
C THR A 50 -10.52 3.99 10.53
N LEU A 51 -10.85 2.70 10.42
CA LEU A 51 -10.32 1.76 9.43
C LEU A 51 -11.31 1.60 8.28
N LEU A 52 -10.82 1.76 7.06
CA LEU A 52 -11.49 1.31 5.84
C LEU A 52 -10.81 0.06 5.34
N PHE A 53 -11.58 -0.95 4.96
CA PHE A 53 -11.02 -2.15 4.36
C PHE A 53 -11.90 -2.68 3.23
N VAL A 54 -11.23 -3.11 2.18
CA VAL A 54 -11.85 -3.76 1.01
C VAL A 54 -11.55 -5.24 1.07
N PHE A 55 -12.56 -6.07 0.90
CA PHE A 55 -12.41 -7.51 1.00
C PHE A 55 -13.21 -8.26 -0.06
N GLU A 56 -12.77 -9.48 -0.35
CA GLU A 56 -13.49 -10.44 -1.17
C GLU A 56 -14.05 -11.57 -0.28
N CYS A 57 -15.32 -11.94 -0.51
CA CYS A 57 -15.95 -13.07 0.16
C CYS A 57 -15.58 -14.39 -0.51
N GLU A 58 -15.56 -15.49 0.26
CA GLU A 58 -15.26 -16.82 -0.27
C GLU A 58 -16.28 -17.30 -1.32
N ASP A 59 -17.55 -16.94 -1.16
CA ASP A 59 -18.68 -17.31 -2.01
C ASP A 59 -18.96 -16.29 -3.15
N GLY A 60 -18.21 -15.22 -3.19
CA GLY A 60 -18.39 -14.09 -4.11
C GLY A 60 -17.29 -13.96 -5.15
N TYR A 61 -17.40 -14.62 -6.30
CA TYR A 61 -16.42 -14.49 -7.37
C TYR A 61 -16.16 -13.03 -7.76
N GLY A 62 -14.95 -12.55 -7.43
CA GLY A 62 -14.44 -11.23 -7.84
C GLY A 62 -15.19 -10.03 -7.25
N GLN A 63 -15.98 -10.24 -6.21
CA GLN A 63 -16.74 -9.17 -5.57
C GLN A 63 -15.92 -8.55 -4.45
N ARG A 64 -15.60 -7.28 -4.62
CA ARG A 64 -14.98 -6.50 -3.58
C ARG A 64 -16.04 -5.68 -2.85
N LEU A 65 -16.06 -5.82 -1.54
CA LEU A 65 -16.94 -5.06 -0.65
C LEU A 65 -16.08 -4.12 0.20
N LEU A 66 -16.60 -2.93 0.47
CA LEU A 66 -15.96 -1.95 1.34
C LEU A 66 -16.72 -1.89 2.66
N ARG A 67 -15.98 -1.91 3.77
CA ARG A 67 -16.50 -1.62 5.11
C ARG A 67 -15.67 -0.58 5.82
N ARG A 68 -16.33 0.08 6.75
CA ARG A 68 -15.71 0.90 7.76
C ARG A 68 -15.71 0.15 9.09
N ALA A 69 -14.67 0.38 9.89
CA ALA A 69 -14.62 -0.04 11.26
C ALA A 69 -14.08 1.10 12.14
N ILE A 70 -14.49 1.11 13.41
CA ILE A 70 -13.95 2.02 14.42
C ILE A 70 -13.11 1.20 15.39
N ILE A 71 -11.87 1.62 15.59
CA ILE A 71 -10.91 0.97 16.48
C ILE A 71 -10.98 1.65 17.84
N ASP A 72 -11.29 0.90 18.88
CA ASP A 72 -11.18 1.36 20.25
C ASP A 72 -9.92 0.79 20.90
N ASN A 73 -8.92 1.64 21.00
CA ASN A 73 -7.63 1.25 21.59
C ASN A 73 -7.69 1.07 23.11
N SER A 74 -8.71 1.58 23.79
CA SER A 74 -8.86 1.44 25.25
C SER A 74 -9.33 0.05 25.64
N ASP A 75 -10.17 -0.54 24.80
CA ASP A 75 -10.81 -1.84 25.05
C ASP A 75 -10.30 -2.94 24.12
N ASN A 76 -9.32 -2.63 23.24
CA ASN A 76 -8.82 -3.55 22.22
C ASN A 76 -9.94 -4.13 21.36
N THR A 77 -10.91 -3.30 20.98
CA THR A 77 -12.04 -3.70 20.15
C THR A 77 -12.04 -3.02 18.80
N ILE A 78 -12.65 -3.67 17.82
CA ILE A 78 -12.92 -3.12 16.51
C ILE A 78 -14.40 -3.29 16.19
N LYS A 79 -15.12 -2.18 16.03
CA LYS A 79 -16.55 -2.17 15.72
C LYS A 79 -16.75 -2.05 14.21
N ILE A 80 -17.22 -3.14 13.61
CA ILE A 80 -17.49 -3.22 12.17
C ILE A 80 -18.84 -2.58 11.84
N SER A 81 -18.88 -1.76 10.79
CA SER A 81 -20.11 -1.19 10.21
C SER A 81 -20.64 -2.08 9.08
N PRO A 82 -21.92 -1.90 8.65
CA PRO A 82 -22.44 -2.52 7.46
C PRO A 82 -21.63 -2.22 6.19
N ASP A 83 -21.88 -2.95 5.11
CA ASP A 83 -21.25 -2.70 3.82
C ASP A 83 -21.54 -1.28 3.34
N MET A 84 -20.50 -0.62 2.85
CA MET A 84 -20.58 0.71 2.26
C MET A 84 -20.81 0.57 0.75
N GLY A 85 -21.81 1.31 0.24
CA GLY A 85 -22.19 1.24 -1.16
C GLY A 85 -22.98 -0.03 -1.51
N LYS A 86 -23.31 -0.13 -2.79
CA LYS A 86 -23.97 -1.31 -3.36
C LYS A 86 -23.13 -1.85 -4.50
N ARG A 87 -23.23 -3.15 -4.71
CA ARG A 87 -22.61 -3.83 -5.83
C ARG A 87 -23.46 -3.69 -7.09
N GLY A 88 -22.84 -3.64 -8.27
CA GLY A 88 -23.45 -3.73 -9.58
C GLY A 88 -23.46 -2.42 -10.36
N ASP A 89 -24.22 -2.38 -11.46
CA ASP A 89 -24.30 -1.23 -12.39
C ASP A 89 -25.14 -0.05 -11.87
N GLY A 90 -25.44 -0.01 -10.59
CA GLY A 90 -26.25 1.04 -9.97
C GLY A 90 -25.46 2.33 -9.77
N TYR A 91 -26.19 3.44 -9.64
CA TYR A 91 -25.67 4.79 -9.40
C TYR A 91 -24.70 4.89 -8.19
N TYR A 92 -24.69 3.89 -7.30
CA TYR A 92 -23.91 3.80 -6.07
C TYR A 92 -23.07 2.51 -5.98
N ALA A 93 -22.72 1.92 -7.10
CA ALA A 93 -22.06 0.64 -7.14
C ALA A 93 -20.71 0.73 -7.82
N SER A 94 -19.73 0.03 -7.28
CA SER A 94 -18.46 -0.23 -7.92
C SER A 94 -18.13 -1.71 -7.78
N TYR A 95 -17.63 -2.33 -8.83
CA TYR A 95 -17.16 -3.71 -8.78
C TYR A 95 -15.81 -3.83 -8.06
N MET A 96 -14.98 -2.80 -8.16
CA MET A 96 -13.63 -2.76 -7.62
C MET A 96 -13.40 -1.43 -6.90
N PRO A 97 -14.03 -1.22 -5.72
CA PRO A 97 -13.83 0.01 -4.96
C PRO A 97 -12.41 0.09 -4.45
N TYR A 98 -11.79 1.24 -4.61
CA TYR A 98 -10.48 1.57 -4.08
C TYR A 98 -10.62 2.80 -3.17
N PRO A 99 -10.57 2.64 -1.84
CA PRO A 99 -10.77 3.76 -0.93
C PRO A 99 -9.50 4.61 -0.80
N PHE A 100 -9.70 5.90 -0.62
CA PHE A 100 -8.67 6.81 -0.14
C PHE A 100 -9.28 7.85 0.79
N ILE A 101 -8.48 8.44 1.62
CA ILE A 101 -8.90 9.42 2.62
C ILE A 101 -8.18 10.71 2.30
N SER A 102 -8.94 11.81 2.19
CA SER A 102 -8.37 13.14 2.00
C SER A 102 -7.90 13.75 3.32
N ASP A 103 -7.08 14.80 3.26
CA ASP A 103 -6.50 15.45 4.45
C ASP A 103 -7.52 15.95 5.47
N ASN A 104 -8.73 16.28 5.01
CA ASN A 104 -9.85 16.68 5.88
C ASN A 104 -10.62 15.49 6.47
N GLY A 105 -10.15 14.26 6.27
CA GLY A 105 -10.77 13.04 6.74
C GLY A 105 -11.98 12.57 5.92
N ALA A 106 -12.27 13.20 4.79
CA ALA A 106 -13.35 12.74 3.91
C ALA A 106 -12.94 11.42 3.21
N ILE A 107 -13.87 10.48 3.19
CA ILE A 107 -13.69 9.19 2.54
C ILE A 107 -14.12 9.29 1.09
N HIS A 108 -13.25 8.87 0.21
CA HIS A 108 -13.49 8.78 -1.21
C HIS A 108 -13.27 7.34 -1.68
N VAL A 109 -13.89 7.00 -2.79
CA VAL A 109 -13.71 5.70 -3.43
C VAL A 109 -13.48 5.93 -4.92
N VAL A 110 -12.46 5.28 -5.47
CA VAL A 110 -12.28 5.18 -6.92
C VAL A 110 -12.83 3.84 -7.37
N GLY A 111 -13.71 3.86 -8.38
CA GLY A 111 -14.04 2.67 -9.13
C GLY A 111 -12.90 2.37 -10.09
N GLN A 112 -12.17 1.27 -9.89
CA GLN A 112 -11.04 0.94 -10.77
C GLN A 112 -11.45 0.70 -12.23
N ASP A 113 -12.67 0.20 -12.43
CA ASP A 113 -13.16 -0.16 -13.76
C ASP A 113 -13.59 1.07 -14.56
N ASP A 114 -14.17 2.06 -13.89
CA ASP A 114 -14.78 3.25 -14.51
C ASP A 114 -13.89 4.48 -14.34
N CYS A 115 -12.83 4.40 -13.52
CA CYS A 115 -11.98 5.55 -13.16
C CYS A 115 -12.77 6.72 -12.56
N GLU A 116 -13.90 6.43 -11.92
CA GLU A 116 -14.76 7.43 -11.28
C GLU A 116 -14.39 7.61 -9.82
N ILE A 117 -14.50 8.84 -9.33
CA ILE A 117 -14.33 9.15 -7.91
C ILE A 117 -15.69 9.39 -7.29
N PHE A 118 -15.94 8.70 -6.19
CA PHE A 118 -17.11 8.86 -5.35
C PHE A 118 -16.69 9.46 -4.01
N THR A 119 -17.50 10.33 -3.45
CA THR A 119 -17.39 10.74 -2.04
C THR A 119 -18.40 9.93 -1.23
N VAL A 120 -18.00 9.48 -0.06
CA VAL A 120 -18.89 8.74 0.82
C VAL A 120 -19.62 9.73 1.72
N GLU A 121 -20.94 9.79 1.57
CA GLU A 121 -21.82 10.57 2.44
C GLU A 121 -22.64 9.63 3.35
N ASN A 122 -22.83 10.03 4.60
CA ASN A 122 -23.71 9.34 5.56
C ASN A 122 -23.42 7.84 5.72
N ASP A 123 -22.14 7.42 5.74
CA ASP A 123 -21.67 6.08 6.04
C ASP A 123 -22.10 4.97 5.08
N THR A 124 -23.02 5.20 4.16
CA THR A 124 -23.61 4.16 3.33
C THR A 124 -23.79 4.51 1.87
N ALA A 125 -23.73 5.79 1.49
CA ALA A 125 -23.99 6.22 0.14
C ALA A 125 -22.72 6.73 -0.54
N PHE A 126 -22.37 6.13 -1.67
CA PHE A 126 -21.41 6.72 -2.60
C PHE A 126 -22.11 7.82 -3.39
N VAL A 127 -21.74 9.05 -3.14
CA VAL A 127 -22.22 10.16 -3.96
C VAL A 127 -21.23 10.38 -5.09
N ARG A 128 -21.68 10.16 -6.30
CA ARG A 128 -20.89 10.39 -7.50
C ARG A 128 -20.54 11.86 -7.63
N THR A 129 -19.35 12.23 -7.23
CA THR A 129 -18.72 13.45 -7.69
C THR A 129 -18.20 13.11 -9.10
N ARG A 130 -18.76 13.74 -10.14
CA ARG A 130 -18.41 13.49 -11.55
C ARG A 130 -16.98 13.95 -11.87
N HIS A 131 -16.03 13.44 -11.15
CA HIS A 131 -14.62 13.65 -11.43
C HIS A 131 -14.11 12.37 -12.07
N TYR A 132 -14.14 12.36 -13.38
CA TYR A 132 -13.44 11.33 -14.14
C TYR A 132 -11.95 11.61 -14.04
N LEU A 133 -11.16 10.63 -13.64
CA LEU A 133 -9.73 10.61 -13.94
C LEU A 133 -9.56 10.32 -15.44
N MET A 134 -10.19 11.14 -16.26
CA MET A 134 -10.27 11.01 -17.72
C MET A 134 -9.97 12.36 -18.36
N ASP A 135 -9.45 12.32 -19.57
CA ASP A 135 -9.32 13.49 -20.42
C ASP A 135 -10.70 14.16 -20.61
N GLY A 136 -10.87 15.39 -20.10
CA GLY A 136 -12.13 16.05 -19.78
C GLY A 136 -13.12 16.29 -20.91
N ASN A 137 -12.91 15.77 -22.10
CA ASN A 137 -13.82 15.87 -23.24
C ASN A 137 -14.03 14.57 -24.03
N SER A 138 -13.38 13.49 -23.67
CA SER A 138 -13.57 12.24 -24.38
C SER A 138 -14.20 11.20 -23.48
N THR A 139 -15.18 10.50 -24.02
CA THR A 139 -15.69 9.24 -23.46
C THR A 139 -14.67 8.09 -23.58
N VAL A 140 -13.43 8.42 -23.94
CA VAL A 140 -12.34 7.46 -24.02
C VAL A 140 -11.69 7.38 -22.65
N PRO A 141 -11.57 6.17 -22.08
CA PRO A 141 -10.81 5.97 -20.85
C PRO A 141 -9.44 6.61 -21.00
N PHE A 142 -8.94 7.16 -19.92
CA PHE A 142 -7.60 7.69 -19.79
C PHE A 142 -6.62 6.83 -20.59
N PRO A 143 -5.80 7.37 -21.48
CA PRO A 143 -5.04 6.56 -22.45
C PRO A 143 -4.07 5.58 -21.81
N LEU A 144 -3.91 5.63 -20.50
CA LEU A 144 -3.00 4.78 -19.74
C LEU A 144 -3.68 3.87 -18.72
N SER A 145 -4.99 3.89 -18.52
CA SER A 145 -5.51 3.05 -17.45
C SER A 145 -6.87 2.43 -17.70
N GLN A 146 -6.89 1.13 -17.74
CA GLN A 146 -8.02 0.35 -17.27
C GLN A 146 -7.96 0.12 -15.76
N TYR A 147 -6.85 0.51 -15.10
CA TYR A 147 -6.63 0.31 -13.68
C TYR A 147 -5.97 1.54 -13.07
N VAL A 148 -6.65 2.12 -12.10
CA VAL A 148 -6.12 3.14 -11.20
C VAL A 148 -5.98 2.51 -9.83
N GLN A 149 -4.82 2.64 -9.21
CA GLN A 149 -4.58 2.17 -7.84
C GLN A 149 -3.73 3.19 -7.08
N ASP A 150 -3.67 3.07 -5.76
CA ASP A 150 -2.85 3.91 -4.88
C ASP A 150 -3.08 5.40 -5.11
N VAL A 151 -4.37 5.81 -5.02
CA VAL A 151 -4.77 7.18 -5.26
C VAL A 151 -4.61 8.02 -4.00
N TYR A 152 -3.96 9.18 -4.13
CA TYR A 152 -3.77 10.16 -3.07
C TYR A 152 -4.16 11.56 -3.57
N MET A 153 -4.82 12.35 -2.72
CA MET A 153 -5.04 13.76 -2.99
C MET A 153 -3.79 14.56 -2.63
N THR A 154 -3.35 15.42 -3.55
CA THR A 154 -2.23 16.35 -3.35
C THR A 154 -2.70 17.81 -3.25
N GLY A 155 -4.00 18.00 -3.27
CA GLY A 155 -4.67 19.29 -3.19
C GLY A 155 -6.09 19.20 -3.75
N PRO A 156 -6.87 20.28 -3.71
CA PRO A 156 -8.22 20.30 -4.27
C PRO A 156 -8.23 19.88 -5.75
N ASN A 157 -8.93 18.80 -6.07
CA ASN A 157 -9.02 18.21 -7.42
C ASN A 157 -7.66 17.78 -8.03
N LYS A 158 -6.63 17.60 -7.20
CA LYS A 158 -5.32 17.12 -7.65
C LYS A 158 -5.01 15.79 -7.00
N TYR A 159 -4.49 14.88 -7.81
CA TYR A 159 -4.25 13.51 -7.41
C TYR A 159 -2.91 13.01 -7.91
N VAL A 160 -2.35 12.06 -7.17
CA VAL A 160 -1.26 11.20 -7.59
C VAL A 160 -1.73 9.75 -7.49
N PHE A 161 -1.36 8.92 -8.44
CA PHE A 161 -1.86 7.54 -8.52
C PHE A 161 -0.96 6.66 -9.39
N ILE A 162 -1.16 5.35 -9.32
CA ILE A 162 -0.60 4.39 -10.28
C ILE A 162 -1.62 4.14 -11.39
N GLY A 163 -1.21 4.37 -12.63
CA GLY A 163 -1.95 4.02 -13.83
C GLY A 163 -1.26 2.93 -14.64
N ARG A 164 -2.02 2.16 -15.42
CA ARG A 164 -1.50 1.09 -16.28
C ARG A 164 -1.99 1.23 -17.70
N GLU A 165 -1.15 0.87 -18.65
CA GLU A 165 -1.56 0.67 -20.05
C GLU A 165 -2.52 -0.53 -20.15
N PRO A 166 -3.45 -0.52 -21.12
CA PRO A 166 -4.30 -1.67 -21.39
C PRO A 166 -3.48 -2.94 -21.74
N ASN A 167 -4.13 -4.10 -21.61
CA ASN A 167 -3.59 -5.39 -22.03
C ASN A 167 -2.24 -5.79 -21.43
N GLY A 168 -2.05 -5.50 -20.13
CA GLY A 168 -0.83 -5.91 -19.43
C GLY A 168 0.41 -5.11 -19.79
N GLY A 169 0.23 -3.89 -20.33
CA GLY A 169 1.31 -2.99 -20.69
C GLY A 169 2.09 -2.42 -19.51
N ARG A 170 2.65 -1.26 -19.71
CA ARG A 170 3.47 -0.57 -18.70
C ARG A 170 2.62 0.02 -17.58
N GLN A 171 3.26 0.26 -16.46
CA GLN A 171 2.64 1.06 -15.38
C GLN A 171 3.47 2.31 -15.07
N TYR A 172 2.78 3.32 -14.56
CA TYR A 172 3.34 4.63 -14.32
C TYR A 172 2.84 5.22 -13.02
N ALA A 173 3.70 5.96 -12.31
CA ALA A 173 3.24 6.96 -11.37
C ALA A 173 2.79 8.20 -12.15
N MET A 174 1.62 8.73 -11.83
CA MET A 174 0.93 9.75 -12.59
C MET A 174 0.34 10.83 -11.70
N THR A 175 0.10 12.01 -12.25
CA THR A 175 -0.68 13.06 -11.62
C THR A 175 -1.92 13.38 -12.43
N ALA A 176 -2.98 13.83 -11.76
CA ALA A 176 -4.15 14.40 -12.39
C ALA A 176 -4.53 15.73 -11.74
N ASP A 177 -4.84 16.74 -12.53
CA ASP A 177 -5.48 17.97 -12.11
C ASP A 177 -6.86 18.07 -12.81
N LEU A 178 -7.91 17.74 -12.09
CA LEU A 178 -9.26 17.71 -12.63
C LEU A 178 -9.83 19.10 -12.89
N THR A 179 -9.21 20.17 -12.34
CA THR A 179 -9.62 21.54 -12.63
C THR A 179 -9.23 21.94 -14.06
N THR A 180 -8.08 21.48 -14.49
CA THR A 180 -7.54 21.76 -15.83
C THR A 180 -7.70 20.59 -16.79
N SER A 181 -8.27 19.47 -16.34
CA SER A 181 -8.34 18.20 -17.09
C SER A 181 -6.99 17.74 -17.60
N LYS A 182 -5.93 18.03 -16.83
CA LYS A 182 -4.57 17.69 -17.20
C LYS A 182 -4.10 16.47 -16.43
N ILE A 183 -3.49 15.56 -17.15
CA ILE A 183 -2.89 14.35 -16.59
C ILE A 183 -1.49 14.20 -17.14
N ASP A 184 -0.55 14.02 -16.23
CA ASP A 184 0.87 13.92 -16.57
C ASP A 184 1.46 12.63 -16.00
N THR A 185 2.43 12.09 -16.70
CA THR A 185 3.24 10.98 -16.21
C THR A 185 4.39 11.54 -15.38
N ILE A 186 4.51 11.07 -14.14
CA ILE A 186 5.68 11.34 -13.29
C ILE A 186 6.86 10.49 -13.80
N ARG A 187 6.65 9.16 -13.81
CA ARG A 187 7.65 8.21 -14.31
C ARG A 187 7.04 6.85 -14.60
N GLN A 188 7.70 6.08 -15.46
CA GLN A 188 7.42 4.65 -15.57
C GLN A 188 7.92 3.92 -14.31
N ILE A 189 7.12 2.98 -13.82
CA ILE A 189 7.50 2.09 -12.72
C ILE A 189 8.03 0.81 -13.33
N ASN A 190 9.35 0.66 -13.29
CA ASN A 190 10.04 -0.56 -13.74
C ASN A 190 11.37 -0.72 -13.02
N ILE A 191 11.63 -1.93 -12.54
CA ILE A 191 12.84 -2.25 -11.80
C ILE A 191 14.08 -2.30 -12.70
N SER A 192 13.90 -2.67 -13.95
CA SER A 192 14.96 -2.69 -14.95
C SER A 192 14.41 -2.39 -16.36
N PRO A 193 15.27 -1.91 -17.29
CA PRO A 193 14.87 -1.63 -18.65
C PRO A 193 14.34 -2.83 -19.45
N GLU A 194 14.68 -4.04 -19.06
CA GLU A 194 14.24 -5.28 -19.70
C GLU A 194 12.83 -5.68 -19.29
N LEU A 195 12.40 -5.31 -18.06
CA LEU A 195 11.11 -5.65 -17.47
C LEU A 195 10.13 -4.48 -17.64
N GLN A 196 9.55 -4.36 -18.84
CA GLN A 196 8.74 -3.18 -19.19
C GLN A 196 7.27 -3.29 -18.76
N THR A 197 6.72 -4.50 -18.64
CA THR A 197 5.31 -4.71 -18.30
C THR A 197 5.04 -4.55 -16.80
N TRP A 198 3.77 -4.35 -16.44
CA TRP A 198 3.40 -4.15 -15.04
C TRP A 198 3.58 -5.40 -14.16
N MET A 199 3.41 -6.61 -14.73
CA MET A 199 3.40 -7.86 -13.95
C MET A 199 4.69 -8.07 -13.13
N PRO A 200 5.90 -8.06 -13.70
CA PRO A 200 7.13 -8.17 -12.92
C PRO A 200 7.37 -6.95 -12.01
N ASN A 201 6.73 -5.84 -12.32
CA ASN A 201 6.84 -4.58 -11.59
C ASN A 201 5.64 -4.30 -10.66
N ALA A 202 4.79 -5.30 -10.43
CA ALA A 202 3.67 -5.15 -9.52
C ALA A 202 4.14 -4.70 -8.13
N GLY A 203 3.36 -3.84 -7.50
CA GLY A 203 3.71 -3.28 -6.20
C GLY A 203 2.66 -2.29 -5.72
N GLU A 204 2.99 -1.58 -4.67
CA GLU A 204 2.13 -0.60 -4.02
C GLU A 204 2.87 0.72 -3.83
N MET A 205 2.14 1.82 -3.93
CA MET A 205 2.67 3.17 -3.78
C MET A 205 2.04 3.87 -2.57
N VAL A 206 2.85 4.65 -1.86
CA VAL A 206 2.39 5.60 -0.85
C VAL A 206 2.91 6.99 -1.16
N TYR A 207 2.17 8.01 -0.72
CA TYR A 207 2.51 9.40 -0.92
C TYR A 207 2.53 10.16 0.41
N SER A 208 3.52 11.03 0.59
CA SER A 208 3.61 11.96 1.72
C SER A 208 3.51 13.39 1.23
N ASP A 209 2.45 14.08 1.60
CA ASP A 209 2.32 15.53 1.37
C ASP A 209 3.38 16.31 2.14
N LYS A 210 3.62 15.95 3.41
CA LYS A 210 4.64 16.59 4.27
C LYS A 210 6.03 16.61 3.65
N HIS A 211 6.44 15.52 3.02
CA HIS A 211 7.76 15.38 2.40
C HIS A 211 7.76 15.63 0.90
N ASN A 212 6.56 15.76 0.29
CA ASN A 212 6.36 15.83 -1.15
C ASN A 212 7.12 14.70 -1.87
N ARG A 213 6.86 13.47 -1.45
CA ARG A 213 7.56 12.26 -1.92
C ARG A 213 6.60 11.10 -2.11
N LEU A 214 6.97 10.27 -3.06
CA LEU A 214 6.33 8.99 -3.32
C LEU A 214 7.30 7.88 -2.93
N ALA A 215 6.75 6.77 -2.45
CA ALA A 215 7.50 5.53 -2.28
C ALA A 215 6.74 4.40 -2.97
N PHE A 216 7.44 3.65 -3.80
CA PHE A 216 6.89 2.48 -4.49
C PHE A 216 7.67 1.22 -4.06
N ALA A 217 6.95 0.24 -3.53
CA ALA A 217 7.52 -1.03 -3.11
C ALA A 217 7.15 -2.13 -4.10
N TYR A 218 8.16 -2.78 -4.67
CA TYR A 218 7.96 -3.89 -5.61
C TYR A 218 7.56 -5.17 -4.88
N LYS A 219 6.56 -5.87 -5.40
CA LYS A 219 6.07 -7.12 -4.82
C LYS A 219 7.03 -8.29 -5.06
N LEU A 220 7.59 -8.37 -6.25
CA LEU A 220 8.48 -9.47 -6.68
C LEU A 220 9.97 -9.17 -6.53
N HIS A 221 10.32 -7.95 -6.14
CA HIS A 221 11.69 -7.53 -5.91
C HIS A 221 11.84 -6.89 -4.53
N PRO A 222 12.97 -7.13 -3.82
CA PRO A 222 13.19 -6.61 -2.48
C PRO A 222 13.63 -5.14 -2.48
N VAL A 223 12.93 -4.31 -3.24
CA VAL A 223 13.29 -2.90 -3.47
C VAL A 223 12.10 -1.99 -3.20
N ILE A 224 12.37 -0.91 -2.49
CA ILE A 224 11.45 0.23 -2.32
C ILE A 224 12.14 1.45 -2.91
N GLU A 225 11.52 2.07 -3.91
CA GLU A 225 12.01 3.29 -4.53
C GLU A 225 11.30 4.51 -3.94
N ILE A 226 12.07 5.49 -3.46
CA ILE A 226 11.56 6.78 -3.02
C ILE A 226 11.95 7.82 -4.06
N PHE A 227 10.99 8.59 -4.54
CA PHE A 227 11.18 9.59 -5.60
C PHE A 227 10.30 10.83 -5.35
N ASP A 228 10.66 11.93 -5.99
CA ASP A 228 9.88 13.16 -5.94
C ASP A 228 8.79 13.19 -7.04
N PRO A 229 7.83 14.14 -6.99
CA PRO A 229 6.80 14.28 -8.02
C PRO A 229 7.33 14.66 -9.41
N ASP A 230 8.61 15.06 -9.53
CA ASP A 230 9.29 15.27 -10.81
C ASP A 230 9.88 13.96 -11.38
N GLY A 231 9.69 12.84 -10.67
CA GLY A 231 10.14 11.50 -11.07
C GLY A 231 11.59 11.19 -10.75
N LYS A 232 12.30 12.09 -10.05
CA LYS A 232 13.69 11.89 -9.67
C LYS A 232 13.80 10.96 -8.48
N THR A 233 14.56 9.88 -8.62
CA THR A 233 14.86 8.97 -7.51
C THR A 233 15.65 9.67 -6.41
N ILE A 234 15.12 9.64 -5.20
CA ILE A 234 15.79 10.09 -3.97
C ILE A 234 16.64 8.95 -3.42
N LYS A 235 16.04 7.75 -3.35
CA LYS A 235 16.70 6.56 -2.78
C LYS A 235 16.04 5.28 -3.30
N SER A 236 16.87 4.25 -3.55
CA SER A 236 16.42 2.87 -3.66
C SER A 236 16.84 2.13 -2.38
N VAL A 237 15.89 1.58 -1.67
CA VAL A 237 16.09 0.85 -0.41
C VAL A 237 15.98 -0.64 -0.69
N LYS A 238 17.04 -1.38 -0.43
CA LYS A 238 17.05 -2.83 -0.56
C LYS A 238 16.69 -3.48 0.79
N ILE A 239 15.65 -4.32 0.81
CA ILE A 239 15.12 -4.96 2.02
C ILE A 239 15.30 -6.49 2.07
N GLY A 240 15.99 -7.06 1.10
CA GLY A 240 16.23 -8.50 1.00
C GLY A 240 17.14 -8.85 -0.16
N GLU A 241 17.26 -10.12 -0.46
CA GLU A 241 17.95 -10.61 -1.65
C GLU A 241 16.95 -10.77 -2.80
N ASP A 242 17.34 -10.34 -4.00
CA ASP A 242 16.52 -10.50 -5.19
C ASP A 242 16.66 -11.91 -5.73
N THR A 243 15.56 -12.64 -5.71
CA THR A 243 15.49 -14.03 -6.19
C THR A 243 14.57 -14.18 -7.39
N PHE A 244 14.17 -13.07 -8.02
CA PHE A 244 13.27 -13.09 -9.17
C PHE A 244 13.92 -13.77 -10.38
N ASP A 245 13.22 -14.76 -10.94
CA ASP A 245 13.65 -15.42 -12.18
C ASP A 245 12.80 -14.94 -13.36
N PRO A 246 13.36 -14.11 -14.29
CA PRO A 246 12.62 -13.61 -15.45
C PRO A 246 12.06 -14.70 -16.37
N LYS A 247 12.61 -15.91 -16.33
CA LYS A 247 12.12 -17.04 -17.15
C LYS A 247 10.72 -17.49 -16.73
N THR A 248 10.34 -17.21 -15.49
CA THR A 248 9.00 -17.57 -14.98
C THR A 248 7.88 -16.70 -15.56
N LEU A 249 8.20 -15.57 -16.19
CA LEU A 249 7.19 -14.65 -16.77
C LEU A 249 6.33 -15.28 -17.87
N GLU A 250 6.83 -16.33 -18.51
CA GLU A 250 6.07 -17.05 -19.53
C GLU A 250 5.10 -18.10 -18.92
N GLU A 251 5.21 -18.36 -17.64
CA GLU A 251 4.38 -19.34 -16.92
C GLU A 251 3.11 -18.69 -16.37
N ALA A 252 1.99 -19.44 -16.39
CA ALA A 252 0.72 -18.96 -15.88
C ALA A 252 0.76 -18.64 -14.37
N ASP A 253 1.60 -19.37 -13.63
CA ASP A 253 1.71 -19.30 -12.18
C ASP A 253 2.97 -18.55 -11.70
N PHE A 254 3.49 -17.61 -12.50
CA PHE A 254 4.76 -16.92 -12.23
C PHE A 254 4.80 -16.27 -10.84
N GLU A 255 3.69 -15.72 -10.33
CA GLU A 255 3.62 -15.13 -8.97
C GLU A 255 3.82 -16.19 -7.87
N VAL A 256 3.36 -17.43 -8.11
CA VAL A 256 3.51 -18.52 -7.13
C VAL A 256 4.95 -19.09 -7.18
N MET A 257 5.61 -18.99 -8.33
CA MET A 257 6.97 -19.49 -8.54
C MET A 257 8.05 -18.56 -7.96
N ASN A 258 7.69 -17.29 -7.71
CA ASN A 258 8.64 -16.31 -7.19
C ASN A 258 8.35 -15.96 -5.72
N SER A 259 9.38 -15.49 -5.03
CA SER A 259 9.22 -14.96 -3.69
C SER A 259 8.47 -13.61 -3.75
N LEU A 260 7.56 -13.42 -2.80
CA LEU A 260 6.92 -12.14 -2.56
C LEU A 260 7.73 -11.38 -1.51
N HIS A 261 8.17 -10.20 -1.87
CA HIS A 261 8.96 -9.34 -0.97
C HIS A 261 8.05 -8.36 -0.22
N THR A 262 7.66 -7.24 -0.79
CA THR A 262 6.70 -6.35 -0.15
C THR A 262 5.28 -6.77 -0.53
N VAL A 263 4.52 -7.25 0.44
CA VAL A 263 3.14 -7.69 0.23
C VAL A 263 2.12 -6.62 0.60
N ASP A 264 2.55 -5.62 1.37
CA ASP A 264 1.75 -4.45 1.69
C ASP A 264 2.63 -3.27 2.10
N LEU A 265 2.14 -2.05 1.87
CA LEU A 265 2.83 -0.82 2.16
C LEU A 265 1.88 0.19 2.81
N THR A 266 2.25 0.71 3.97
CA THR A 266 1.51 1.77 4.64
C THR A 266 2.45 2.86 5.13
N TYR A 267 1.91 4.00 5.58
CA TYR A 267 2.75 5.13 5.96
C TYR A 267 2.08 6.01 7.03
N THR A 268 2.93 6.78 7.70
CA THR A 268 2.55 7.96 8.48
C THR A 268 3.20 9.20 7.90
N SER A 269 2.99 10.35 8.53
CA SER A 269 3.66 11.57 8.10
C SER A 269 5.19 11.46 8.11
N ASP A 270 5.77 10.61 8.96
CA ASP A 270 7.22 10.53 9.18
C ASP A 270 7.86 9.24 8.67
N TYR A 271 7.09 8.17 8.53
CA TYR A 271 7.63 6.84 8.21
C TYR A 271 6.80 6.09 7.17
N ILE A 272 7.48 5.18 6.50
CA ILE A 272 6.94 4.17 5.60
C ILE A 272 7.10 2.82 6.33
N TYR A 273 6.06 1.99 6.28
CA TYR A 273 6.07 0.63 6.83
C TYR A 273 5.84 -0.36 5.71
N ALA A 274 6.82 -1.24 5.50
CA ALA A 274 6.75 -2.28 4.48
C ALA A 274 6.61 -3.66 5.14
N LEU A 275 5.54 -4.36 4.81
CA LEU A 275 5.32 -5.74 5.21
C LEU A 275 6.06 -6.66 4.24
N HIS A 276 7.11 -7.28 4.73
CA HIS A 276 8.00 -8.12 3.94
C HIS A 276 7.84 -9.60 4.30
N TRP A 277 7.65 -10.44 3.29
CA TRP A 277 7.61 -11.89 3.46
C TRP A 277 8.94 -12.55 3.12
N GLY A 278 9.52 -12.31 1.95
CA GLY A 278 10.74 -12.93 1.47
C GLY A 278 10.57 -14.43 1.15
N CYS A 279 9.35 -14.89 0.91
CA CYS A 279 9.03 -16.30 0.60
C CYS A 279 7.92 -16.37 -0.46
N GLY A 280 7.72 -17.56 -1.03
CA GLY A 280 6.60 -17.82 -1.95
C GLY A 280 5.25 -17.75 -1.25
N TYR A 281 4.19 -17.48 -2.01
CA TYR A 281 2.83 -17.38 -1.49
C TYR A 281 2.38 -18.64 -0.73
N SER A 282 2.73 -19.83 -1.21
CA SER A 282 2.40 -21.11 -0.59
C SER A 282 3.07 -21.33 0.77
N ASP A 283 4.06 -20.54 1.08
CA ASP A 283 4.87 -20.66 2.30
C ASP A 283 4.59 -19.55 3.31
N ALA A 284 3.70 -18.61 2.98
CA ALA A 284 3.40 -17.45 3.82
C ALA A 284 3.01 -17.81 5.26
N ASP A 285 2.26 -18.91 5.44
CA ASP A 285 1.82 -19.36 6.77
C ASP A 285 2.98 -19.99 7.60
N LYS A 286 4.11 -20.29 6.97
CA LYS A 286 5.25 -20.95 7.60
C LYS A 286 6.33 -19.98 8.09
N TYR A 287 6.30 -18.75 7.58
CA TYR A 287 7.31 -17.75 7.86
C TYR A 287 6.70 -16.55 8.59
N ALA A 288 7.38 -16.11 9.64
CA ALA A 288 7.04 -14.87 10.31
C ALA A 288 7.40 -13.69 9.40
N PRO A 289 6.48 -12.77 9.14
CA PRO A 289 6.77 -11.59 8.35
C PRO A 289 7.71 -10.64 9.09
N THR A 290 8.38 -9.77 8.34
CA THR A 290 9.17 -8.65 8.87
C THR A 290 8.50 -7.33 8.50
N ILE A 291 8.39 -6.41 9.44
CA ILE A 291 7.96 -5.04 9.16
C ILE A 291 9.20 -4.15 9.17
N TYR A 292 9.47 -3.49 8.05
CA TYR A 292 10.51 -2.47 7.95
C TYR A 292 9.91 -1.10 8.20
N LYS A 293 10.49 -0.34 9.14
CA LYS A 293 10.21 1.09 9.37
C LYS A 293 11.29 1.91 8.66
N ILE A 294 10.89 2.75 7.72
CA ILE A 294 11.79 3.49 6.84
C ILE A 294 11.40 4.96 6.88
N ASP A 295 12.36 5.88 6.98
CA ASP A 295 12.06 7.30 6.86
C ASP A 295 11.87 7.70 5.37
N TRP A 296 11.32 8.88 5.13
CA TRP A 296 11.11 9.38 3.77
C TRP A 296 12.42 9.79 3.04
N ASN A 297 13.59 9.65 3.68
CA ASN A 297 14.90 9.75 3.03
C ASN A 297 15.46 8.39 2.61
N GLY A 298 14.76 7.30 2.93
CA GLY A 298 15.15 5.94 2.61
C GLY A 298 16.14 5.34 3.61
N ASN A 299 16.19 5.84 4.84
CA ASN A 299 16.93 5.19 5.89
C ASN A 299 16.04 4.16 6.59
N ILE A 300 16.52 2.93 6.71
CA ILE A 300 15.86 1.92 7.54
C ILE A 300 16.08 2.32 8.99
N ILE A 301 15.02 2.67 9.68
CA ILE A 301 15.03 3.10 11.08
C ILE A 301 15.01 1.89 12.00
N ASP A 302 14.12 0.92 11.69
CA ASP A 302 13.99 -0.30 12.48
C ASP A 302 13.46 -1.47 11.63
N ARG A 303 13.57 -2.68 12.20
CA ARG A 303 13.06 -3.93 11.65
C ARG A 303 12.42 -4.73 12.76
N TYR A 304 11.15 -5.05 12.60
CA TYR A 304 10.37 -5.80 13.57
C TYR A 304 10.19 -7.23 13.10
N PHE A 305 10.76 -8.15 13.86
CA PHE A 305 10.73 -9.59 13.61
C PHE A 305 9.85 -10.33 14.61
N ASN A 306 9.70 -11.61 14.41
CA ASN A 306 8.99 -12.50 15.33
C ASN A 306 7.53 -12.12 15.57
N ILE A 307 6.89 -11.56 14.56
CA ILE A 307 5.45 -11.37 14.57
C ILE A 307 4.82 -12.78 14.54
N PRO A 308 4.04 -13.16 15.57
CA PRO A 308 3.62 -14.56 15.74
C PRO A 308 2.48 -14.99 14.80
N TYR A 309 2.12 -14.14 13.86
CA TYR A 309 1.02 -14.36 12.91
C TYR A 309 1.50 -14.14 11.48
N PRO A 310 1.04 -14.91 10.50
CA PRO A 310 1.12 -14.48 9.12
C PRO A 310 0.32 -13.18 8.98
N LEU A 311 0.87 -12.18 8.33
CA LEU A 311 0.18 -10.93 8.03
C LEU A 311 0.08 -10.76 6.52
N TYR A 312 -1.11 -10.42 6.05
CA TYR A 312 -1.39 -10.23 4.64
C TYR A 312 -1.60 -8.75 4.29
N ARG A 313 -2.02 -7.95 5.28
CA ARG A 313 -2.22 -6.50 5.16
C ARG A 313 -1.85 -5.80 6.45
N ILE A 314 -1.41 -4.56 6.31
CA ILE A 314 -1.15 -3.64 7.43
C ILE A 314 -1.68 -2.25 7.10
N ALA A 315 -2.11 -1.51 8.11
CA ALA A 315 -2.39 -0.08 8.01
C ALA A 315 -1.85 0.64 9.24
N SER A 316 -1.28 1.83 9.05
CA SER A 316 -0.69 2.60 10.15
C SER A 316 -1.77 3.36 10.92
N LEU A 317 -1.77 3.20 12.25
CA LEU A 317 -2.56 4.01 13.18
C LEU A 317 -1.78 5.27 13.58
N ASP A 318 -0.50 5.11 13.85
CA ASP A 318 0.46 6.16 14.15
C ASP A 318 1.90 5.65 13.95
N ASP A 319 2.89 6.43 14.39
CA ASP A 319 4.32 6.11 14.20
C ASP A 319 4.80 4.86 14.97
N ASN A 320 4.00 4.33 15.88
CA ASN A 320 4.39 3.18 16.70
C ASN A 320 3.34 2.07 16.72
N ARG A 321 2.20 2.27 16.06
CA ARG A 321 1.12 1.28 16.05
C ARG A 321 0.59 1.04 14.64
N LEU A 322 0.41 -0.22 14.32
CA LEU A 322 -0.23 -0.67 13.10
C LEU A 322 -1.42 -1.57 13.43
N ILE A 323 -2.36 -1.66 12.52
CA ILE A 323 -3.35 -2.72 12.48
C ILE A 323 -2.99 -3.68 11.36
N GLY A 324 -2.99 -4.98 11.63
CA GLY A 324 -2.72 -6.03 10.67
C GLY A 324 -3.91 -6.94 10.45
N TRP A 325 -3.98 -7.58 9.28
CA TRP A 325 -4.90 -8.67 8.97
C TRP A 325 -4.12 -9.97 8.77
N ASN A 326 -4.47 -11.01 9.55
CA ASN A 326 -3.77 -12.31 9.53
C ASN A 326 -4.48 -13.40 8.72
N GLY A 327 -5.50 -13.02 7.92
CA GLY A 327 -6.36 -13.96 7.20
C GLY A 327 -7.65 -14.33 7.93
N LYS A 328 -7.76 -14.01 9.23
CA LYS A 328 -8.92 -14.36 10.06
C LYS A 328 -9.33 -13.24 11.02
N GLU A 329 -8.37 -12.52 11.55
CA GLU A 329 -8.56 -11.56 12.66
C GLU A 329 -7.75 -10.29 12.41
N PHE A 330 -8.23 -9.19 12.94
CA PHE A 330 -7.45 -7.96 13.03
C PHE A 330 -6.51 -8.03 14.25
N ILE A 331 -5.27 -7.61 14.02
CA ILE A 331 -4.19 -7.64 15.00
C ILE A 331 -3.69 -6.22 15.23
N LEU A 332 -3.72 -5.74 16.45
CA LEU A 332 -3.01 -4.53 16.85
C LEU A 332 -1.53 -4.87 17.01
N ILE A 333 -0.66 -4.10 16.40
CA ILE A 333 0.79 -4.29 16.41
C ILE A 333 1.42 -3.04 17.00
N GLN A 334 2.06 -3.19 18.15
CA GLN A 334 2.89 -2.16 18.78
C GLN A 334 4.35 -2.36 18.37
N LEU A 335 4.94 -1.33 17.78
CA LEU A 335 6.30 -1.31 17.25
C LEU A 335 7.32 -0.82 18.29
#